data_6d3629af3842452f334a4695836393ec
#
_entry.id   6d3629af3842452f334a4695836393ec
#
_cell.length_a   1.000
_cell.length_b   1.000
_cell.length_c   1.000
_cell.angle_alpha   90.00
_cell.angle_beta   90.00
_cell.angle_gamma   90.00
#
_symmetry.space_group_name_H-M   'P 1'
#
loop_
_entity.id
_entity.type
_entity.pdbx_description
1 polymer ?
#
loop_
_entity_poly.entity_id
_entity_poly.type
_entity_poly.pdbx_seq_one_letter_code
_entity_poly.pdbx_strand_id
1 'polypeptide(L)'
;MATADLCDDHRDAVRVLVGGFASYGAVGAFRGPISTLDVFEDNSLVRDALEEPGDGRVLMVAGAGSDRCALVGGNLGTLAADNGWAGIVVDGCVRDASELREAPLGIRARGICPRKSLKRGGGHRDVPVTVADRDLEAEA
;
A
#
# COMPACT_ATOMS: atom_id res chain seq x y z
N MET A 1 -8.65 -17.06 -7.28
CA MET A 1 -9.66 -17.32 -6.23
C MET A 1 -10.18 -16.01 -5.69
N ALA A 2 -11.48 -15.86 -5.58
CA ALA A 2 -12.09 -14.64 -5.07
C ALA A 2 -11.88 -14.51 -3.56
N THR A 3 -11.84 -13.28 -3.06
CA THR A 3 -11.64 -12.99 -1.63
C THR A 3 -12.72 -13.67 -0.76
N ALA A 4 -13.97 -13.70 -1.23
CA ALA A 4 -15.04 -14.37 -0.51
C ALA A 4 -14.76 -15.86 -0.34
N ASP A 5 -14.24 -16.51 -1.38
CA ASP A 5 -13.90 -17.95 -1.31
C ASP A 5 -12.76 -18.20 -0.32
N LEU A 6 -11.75 -17.31 -0.29
CA LEU A 6 -10.67 -17.41 0.69
C LEU A 6 -11.17 -17.28 2.13
N CYS A 7 -12.11 -16.37 2.37
CA CYS A 7 -12.71 -16.21 3.69
C CYS A 7 -13.54 -17.43 4.08
N ASP A 8 -14.27 -18.02 3.13
CA ASP A 8 -15.08 -19.22 3.39
C ASP A 8 -14.21 -20.43 3.69
N ASP A 9 -13.11 -20.60 2.95
CA ASP A 9 -12.21 -21.74 3.07
C ASP A 9 -11.27 -21.66 4.29
N HIS A 10 -10.94 -20.44 4.73
CA HIS A 10 -9.90 -20.19 5.74
C HIS A 10 -10.37 -19.30 6.90
N ARG A 11 -11.63 -19.44 7.32
CA ARG A 11 -12.31 -18.55 8.28
C ARG A 11 -11.44 -18.08 9.46
N ASP A 12 -10.74 -19.03 10.10
CA ASP A 12 -9.97 -18.74 11.32
C ASP A 12 -8.55 -18.29 11.03
N ALA A 13 -8.07 -18.47 9.81
CA ALA A 13 -6.71 -18.12 9.41
C ALA A 13 -6.61 -16.74 8.73
N VAL A 14 -7.73 -16.16 8.29
CA VAL A 14 -7.73 -14.88 7.60
C VAL A 14 -8.20 -13.75 8.51
N ARG A 15 -7.65 -12.58 8.29
CA ARG A 15 -8.07 -11.33 8.91
C ARG A 15 -8.50 -10.38 7.81
N VAL A 16 -9.63 -9.71 8.00
CA VAL A 16 -10.17 -8.78 7.01
C VAL A 16 -9.88 -7.35 7.44
N LEU A 17 -9.21 -6.58 6.58
CA LEU A 17 -9.08 -5.15 6.78
C LEU A 17 -10.39 -4.50 6.36
N VAL A 18 -11.09 -3.94 7.34
CA VAL A 18 -12.32 -3.21 7.10
C VAL A 18 -12.05 -1.70 7.12
N GLY A 19 -12.91 -0.94 6.45
CA GLY A 19 -12.78 0.51 6.39
C GLY A 19 -12.74 0.98 4.95
N GLY A 20 -12.64 2.29 4.76
CA GLY A 20 -12.78 2.91 3.46
C GLY A 20 -11.53 2.88 2.60
N PHE A 21 -11.13 1.72 2.10
CA PHE A 21 -10.07 1.61 1.10
C PHE A 21 -10.68 1.56 -0.31
N ALA A 22 -10.29 2.49 -1.17
CA ALA A 22 -10.71 2.52 -2.56
C ALA A 22 -9.59 2.05 -3.49
N SER A 23 -9.94 1.58 -4.68
CA SER A 23 -9.00 1.09 -5.68
C SER A 23 -8.59 2.22 -6.62
N TYR A 24 -7.28 2.39 -6.82
CA TYR A 24 -6.72 3.42 -7.69
C TYR A 24 -5.83 2.89 -8.81
N GLY A 25 -5.26 1.70 -8.68
CA GLY A 25 -4.42 1.10 -9.72
C GLY A 25 -5.23 0.45 -10.84
N ALA A 26 -4.56 0.04 -11.91
CA ALA A 26 -5.20 -0.62 -13.04
C ALA A 26 -5.70 -2.03 -12.69
N VAL A 27 -5.09 -2.67 -11.69
CA VAL A 27 -5.43 -4.04 -11.28
C VAL A 27 -6.35 -3.97 -10.07
N GLY A 28 -7.56 -4.51 -10.18
CA GLY A 28 -8.55 -4.48 -9.10
C GLY A 28 -8.37 -5.56 -8.05
N ALA A 29 -7.77 -6.70 -8.40
CA ALA A 29 -7.54 -7.80 -7.48
C ALA A 29 -6.06 -8.21 -7.55
N PHE A 30 -5.41 -8.33 -6.41
CA PHE A 30 -4.00 -8.66 -6.31
C PHE A 30 -3.71 -9.39 -5.01
N ARG A 31 -2.57 -10.07 -4.96
CA ARG A 31 -2.10 -10.78 -3.78
C ARG A 31 -0.59 -10.92 -3.81
N GLY A 32 -0.01 -11.19 -2.66
CA GLY A 32 1.41 -11.46 -2.51
C GLY A 32 1.86 -11.38 -1.06
N PRO A 33 3.10 -11.77 -0.78
CA PRO A 33 3.69 -11.56 0.53
C PRO A 33 3.72 -10.07 0.87
N ILE A 34 3.61 -9.74 2.15
CA ILE A 34 3.54 -8.36 2.61
C ILE A 34 4.92 -7.87 3.03
N SER A 35 5.28 -6.67 2.58
CA SER A 35 6.32 -5.85 3.18
C SER A 35 5.66 -4.67 3.87
N THR A 36 6.17 -4.26 5.02
CA THR A 36 5.56 -3.22 5.83
C THR A 36 6.43 -1.97 5.93
N LEU A 37 5.76 -0.83 6.00
CA LEU A 37 6.36 0.46 6.35
C LEU A 37 5.48 1.12 7.40
N ASP A 38 6.12 1.73 8.40
CA ASP A 38 5.46 2.58 9.38
C ASP A 38 5.98 3.99 9.19
N VAL A 39 5.16 4.87 8.62
CA VAL A 39 5.56 6.24 8.26
C VAL A 39 4.48 7.23 8.69
N PHE A 40 4.89 8.46 8.94
CA PHE A 40 3.93 9.53 9.20
C PHE A 40 4.23 10.75 8.35
N GLU A 41 3.42 10.93 7.31
CA GLU A 41 3.48 12.10 6.41
C GLU A 41 4.84 12.31 5.74
N ASP A 42 5.63 11.23 5.65
CA ASP A 42 6.95 11.20 5.02
C ASP A 42 7.03 9.94 4.15
N ASN A 43 7.25 10.09 2.85
CA ASN A 43 7.28 8.98 1.91
C ASN A 43 8.69 8.58 1.44
N SER A 44 9.72 9.00 2.15
CA SER A 44 11.11 8.62 1.81
C SER A 44 11.26 7.11 1.74
N LEU A 45 10.79 6.38 2.76
CA LEU A 45 10.89 4.91 2.79
C LEU A 45 9.98 4.24 1.77
N VAL A 46 8.89 4.88 1.36
CA VAL A 46 8.03 4.35 0.29
C VAL A 46 8.83 4.27 -1.01
N ARG A 47 9.51 5.35 -1.38
CA ARG A 47 10.38 5.36 -2.56
C ARG A 47 11.49 4.34 -2.43
N ASP A 48 12.18 4.31 -1.30
CA ASP A 48 13.29 3.37 -1.07
C ASP A 48 12.84 1.92 -1.26
N ALA A 49 11.69 1.56 -0.71
CA ALA A 49 11.14 0.21 -0.86
C ALA A 49 10.77 -0.09 -2.32
N LEU A 50 10.10 0.84 -2.98
CA LEU A 50 9.61 0.62 -4.35
C LEU A 50 10.73 0.63 -5.40
N GLU A 51 11.89 1.17 -5.08
CA GLU A 51 13.10 1.08 -5.93
C GLU A 51 13.69 -0.32 -5.94
N GLU A 52 13.39 -1.13 -4.94
CA GLU A 52 13.87 -2.52 -4.86
C GLU A 52 12.96 -3.45 -5.66
N PRO A 53 13.47 -4.62 -6.10
CA PRO A 53 12.61 -5.63 -6.73
C PRO A 53 11.49 -6.05 -5.80
N GLY A 54 10.26 -5.99 -6.30
CA GLY A 54 9.07 -6.35 -5.52
C GLY A 54 8.87 -7.85 -5.41
N ASP A 55 9.23 -8.61 -6.43
CA ASP A 55 9.07 -10.06 -6.49
C ASP A 55 7.62 -10.52 -6.21
N GLY A 56 6.66 -9.76 -6.71
CA GLY A 56 5.25 -10.06 -6.50
C GLY A 56 4.72 -9.70 -5.11
N ARG A 57 5.45 -8.91 -4.33
CA ARG A 57 5.05 -8.52 -2.98
C ARG A 57 4.05 -7.39 -2.99
N VAL A 58 3.34 -7.25 -1.88
CA VAL A 58 2.44 -6.12 -1.62
C VAL A 58 3.09 -5.23 -0.55
N LEU A 59 3.23 -3.96 -0.85
CA LEU A 59 3.75 -2.99 0.13
C LEU A 59 2.59 -2.43 0.95
N MET A 60 2.62 -2.69 2.25
CA MET A 60 1.66 -2.13 3.20
C MET A 60 2.27 -0.89 3.84
N VAL A 61 1.71 0.26 3.50
CA VAL A 61 2.18 1.56 4.03
C VAL A 61 1.24 2.00 5.14
N ALA A 62 1.66 1.81 6.38
CA ALA A 62 0.91 2.26 7.55
C ALA A 62 1.20 3.74 7.79
N GLY A 63 0.30 4.58 7.33
CA GLY A 63 0.43 6.04 7.39
C GLY A 63 -0.50 6.71 8.39
N ALA A 64 -1.01 5.94 9.36
CA ALA A 64 -1.90 6.42 10.42
C ALA A 64 -3.18 7.09 9.89
N GLY A 65 -3.59 6.78 8.66
CA GLY A 65 -4.80 7.35 8.07
C GLY A 65 -4.73 8.83 7.76
N SER A 66 -3.55 9.44 7.75
CA SER A 66 -3.42 10.89 7.53
C SER A 66 -4.00 11.29 6.17
N ASP A 67 -4.80 12.35 6.17
CA ASP A 67 -5.37 12.96 4.97
C ASP A 67 -4.71 14.31 4.61
N ARG A 68 -3.57 14.62 5.24
CA ARG A 68 -2.90 15.90 5.06
C ARG A 68 -1.87 15.91 3.93
N CYS A 69 -1.50 14.76 3.44
CA CYS A 69 -0.60 14.63 2.30
C CYS A 69 -0.79 13.28 1.61
N ALA A 70 -0.23 13.15 0.42
CA ALA A 70 -0.21 11.89 -0.32
C ALA A 70 1.12 11.17 -0.09
N LEU A 71 1.05 9.88 0.19
CA LEU A 71 2.24 9.03 0.35
C LEU A 71 2.66 8.37 -0.96
N VAL A 72 1.74 8.20 -1.90
CA VAL A 72 2.00 7.61 -3.22
C VAL A 72 1.38 8.50 -4.30
N GLY A 73 2.17 8.82 -5.30
CA GLY A 73 1.71 9.52 -6.51
C GLY A 73 2.01 8.70 -7.75
N GLY A 74 1.76 9.30 -8.92
CA GLY A 74 1.92 8.62 -10.21
C GLY A 74 3.31 8.05 -10.45
N ASN A 75 4.35 8.80 -10.10
CA ASN A 75 5.73 8.33 -10.28
C ASN A 75 6.03 7.07 -9.46
N LEU A 76 5.57 7.03 -8.21
CA LEU A 76 5.78 5.86 -7.34
C LEU A 76 4.95 4.67 -7.80
N GLY A 77 3.75 4.91 -8.31
CA GLY A 77 2.93 3.84 -8.88
C GLY A 77 3.61 3.18 -10.09
N THR A 78 4.15 4.00 -10.99
CA THR A 78 4.91 3.51 -12.16
C THR A 78 6.16 2.75 -11.72
N LEU A 79 6.91 3.32 -10.78
CA LEU A 79 8.12 2.70 -10.24
C LEU A 79 7.82 1.31 -9.66
N ALA A 80 6.76 1.19 -8.87
CA ALA A 80 6.34 -0.06 -8.26
C ALA A 80 6.00 -1.11 -9.32
N ALA A 81 5.23 -0.73 -10.34
CA ALA A 81 4.86 -1.63 -11.41
C ALA A 81 6.10 -2.10 -12.18
N ASP A 82 7.01 -1.19 -12.51
CA ASP A 82 8.25 -1.50 -13.24
C ASP A 82 9.15 -2.47 -12.45
N ASN A 83 9.12 -2.40 -11.13
CA ASN A 83 9.96 -3.24 -10.27
C ASN A 83 9.26 -4.52 -9.78
N GLY A 84 8.11 -4.85 -10.33
CA GLY A 84 7.47 -6.15 -10.08
C GLY A 84 6.68 -6.25 -8.77
N TRP A 85 6.25 -5.14 -8.20
CA TRP A 85 5.34 -5.15 -7.05
C TRP A 85 3.94 -5.55 -7.52
N ALA A 86 3.27 -6.41 -6.74
CA ALA A 86 1.90 -6.82 -7.04
C ALA A 86 0.89 -5.73 -6.65
N GLY A 87 1.19 -4.98 -5.61
CA GLY A 87 0.30 -3.93 -5.16
C GLY A 87 0.87 -3.10 -4.03
N ILE A 88 0.16 -2.00 -3.74
CA ILE A 88 0.44 -1.10 -2.63
C ILE A 88 -0.87 -0.86 -1.90
N VAL A 89 -0.85 -0.99 -0.58
CA VAL A 89 -1.98 -0.62 0.27
C VAL A 89 -1.51 0.52 1.16
N VAL A 90 -2.20 1.64 1.09
CA VAL A 90 -1.82 2.87 1.81
C VAL A 90 -2.90 3.20 2.85
N ASP A 91 -2.54 3.14 4.12
CA ASP A 91 -3.40 3.68 5.18
C ASP A 91 -3.14 5.18 5.27
N GLY A 92 -3.64 5.88 4.30
CA GLY A 92 -3.43 7.30 4.04
C GLY A 92 -3.91 7.64 2.64
N CYS A 93 -3.39 8.72 2.07
CA CYS A 93 -3.83 9.22 0.78
C CYS A 93 -2.82 9.00 -0.35
N VAL A 94 -3.34 9.01 -1.57
CA VAL A 94 -2.58 9.04 -2.81
C VAL A 94 -2.91 10.32 -3.58
N ARG A 95 -2.15 10.59 -4.63
CA ARG A 95 -2.44 11.66 -5.60
C ARG A 95 -2.22 11.16 -7.01
N ASP A 96 -2.47 12.00 -8.00
CA ASP A 96 -2.32 11.65 -9.43
C ASP A 96 -3.19 10.46 -9.82
N ALA A 97 -4.45 10.47 -9.40
CA ALA A 97 -5.36 9.34 -9.58
C ALA A 97 -5.48 8.89 -11.04
N SER A 98 -5.46 9.82 -12.00
CA SER A 98 -5.52 9.47 -13.42
C SER A 98 -4.31 8.67 -13.88
N GLU A 99 -3.12 9.04 -13.42
CA GLU A 99 -1.89 8.30 -13.73
C GLU A 99 -1.86 6.95 -13.03
N LEU A 100 -2.32 6.89 -11.77
CA LEU A 100 -2.38 5.64 -11.02
C LEU A 100 -3.28 4.61 -11.69
N ARG A 101 -4.35 5.03 -12.33
CA ARG A 101 -5.27 4.12 -13.04
C ARG A 101 -4.61 3.41 -14.21
N GLU A 102 -3.53 3.95 -14.73
CA GLU A 102 -2.77 3.36 -15.84
C GLU A 102 -1.63 2.46 -15.35
N ALA A 103 -1.27 2.54 -14.07
CA ALA A 103 -0.20 1.73 -13.50
C ALA A 103 -0.65 0.27 -13.34
N PRO A 104 0.05 -0.71 -13.96
CA PRO A 104 -0.41 -2.10 -13.97
C PRO A 104 -0.07 -2.85 -12.68
N LEU A 105 -0.61 -2.37 -11.57
CA LEU A 105 -0.58 -3.05 -10.27
C LEU A 105 -1.82 -2.66 -9.48
N GLY A 106 -2.05 -3.31 -8.34
CA GLY A 106 -3.11 -2.92 -7.42
C GLY A 106 -2.67 -1.77 -6.54
N ILE A 107 -3.57 -0.82 -6.30
CA ILE A 107 -3.34 0.28 -5.34
C ILE A 107 -4.64 0.50 -4.59
N ARG A 108 -4.56 0.40 -3.26
CA ARG A 108 -5.67 0.68 -2.36
C ARG A 108 -5.26 1.79 -1.40
N ALA A 109 -6.14 2.74 -1.16
CA ALA A 109 -5.86 3.86 -0.27
C ALA A 109 -7.14 4.40 0.36
N ARG A 110 -6.99 5.21 1.40
CA ARG A 110 -8.13 5.85 2.07
C ARG A 110 -8.78 6.94 1.24
N GLY A 111 -7.98 7.68 0.47
CA GLY A 111 -8.50 8.79 -0.31
C GLY A 111 -7.42 9.48 -1.11
N ILE A 112 -7.76 10.68 -1.59
CA ILE A 112 -6.88 11.49 -2.42
C ILE A 112 -6.56 12.79 -1.70
N CYS A 113 -5.28 13.17 -1.69
CA CYS A 113 -4.83 14.47 -1.22
C CYS A 113 -3.78 14.99 -2.20
N PRO A 114 -3.92 16.18 -2.77
CA PRO A 114 -2.97 16.68 -3.76
C PRO A 114 -1.64 17.16 -3.19
N ARG A 115 -1.52 17.27 -1.88
CA ARG A 115 -0.29 17.76 -1.24
C ARG A 115 0.76 16.67 -1.18
N LYS A 116 2.00 17.03 -1.51
CA LYS A 116 3.13 16.12 -1.35
C LYS A 116 3.46 15.90 0.13
N SER A 117 4.09 14.76 0.43
CA SER A 117 4.58 14.46 1.77
C SER A 117 5.93 15.11 2.03
N LEU A 118 6.38 15.02 3.28
CA LEU A 118 7.76 15.30 3.66
C LEU A 118 8.69 14.22 3.09
N LYS A 119 9.98 14.54 3.00
CA LYS A 119 11.03 13.63 2.52
C LYS A 119 12.26 13.78 3.42
N ARG A 120 12.09 13.41 4.69
CA ARG A 120 13.12 13.57 5.73
C ARG A 120 13.74 12.26 6.21
N GLY A 121 13.43 11.16 5.51
CA GLY A 121 13.93 9.84 5.87
C GLY A 121 13.29 9.23 7.11
N GLY A 122 12.13 9.73 7.54
CA GLY A 122 11.46 9.24 8.73
C GLY A 122 10.71 7.93 8.50
N GLY A 123 10.50 7.20 9.60
CA GLY A 123 9.73 5.98 9.59
C GLY A 123 10.57 4.72 9.82
N HIS A 124 9.91 3.57 9.72
CA HIS A 124 10.55 2.26 9.96
C HIS A 124 10.10 1.26 8.90
N ARG A 125 11.00 0.36 8.51
CA ARG A 125 10.73 -0.74 7.56
C ARG A 125 10.67 -2.07 8.28
N ASP A 126 9.87 -2.98 7.71
CA ASP A 126 9.83 -4.39 8.13
C ASP A 126 9.51 -4.56 9.60
N VAL A 127 8.67 -3.68 10.13
CA VAL A 127 8.19 -3.71 11.51
C VAL A 127 6.72 -4.09 11.54
N PRO A 128 6.21 -4.65 12.65
CA PRO A 128 4.78 -4.82 12.84
C PRO A 128 4.07 -3.47 12.77
N VAL A 129 2.94 -3.43 12.07
CA VAL A 129 2.16 -2.20 11.89
C VAL A 129 0.70 -2.45 12.24
N THR A 130 0.00 -1.38 12.62
CA THR A 130 -1.44 -1.42 12.86
C THR A 130 -2.13 -0.61 11.77
N VAL A 131 -3.08 -1.27 11.08
CA VAL A 131 -3.88 -0.67 10.02
C VAL A 131 -5.33 -1.04 10.25
N ALA A 132 -6.22 -0.04 10.31
CA ALA A 132 -7.65 -0.27 10.55
C ALA A 132 -7.90 -1.17 11.77
N ASP A 133 -7.20 -0.93 12.87
CA ASP A 133 -7.23 -1.70 14.12
C ASP A 133 -6.78 -3.16 13.97
N ARG A 134 -6.01 -3.48 12.93
CA ARG A 134 -5.41 -4.80 12.71
C ARG A 134 -3.90 -4.71 12.75
N ASP A 135 -3.26 -5.60 13.49
CA ASP A 135 -1.82 -5.70 13.54
C ASP A 135 -1.33 -6.57 12.38
N LEU A 136 -0.34 -6.07 11.65
CA LEU A 136 0.24 -6.74 10.49
C LEU A 136 1.75 -6.82 10.63
N GLU A 137 2.32 -7.90 10.10
CA GLU A 137 3.76 -8.12 10.12
C GLU A 137 4.25 -8.44 8.71
N ALA A 138 5.50 -8.02 8.40
CA ALA A 138 6.13 -8.40 7.16
C ALA A 138 6.31 -9.92 7.12
N GLU A 139 6.06 -10.53 5.98
CA GLU A 139 6.40 -11.93 5.78
C GLU A 139 7.88 -12.08 5.45
N ALA A 140 8.47 -13.08 6.05
CA ALA A 140 9.86 -13.44 5.82
C ALA A 140 10.07 -14.05 4.43
#